data_2a00ab6496e7524fc6a5c0b5f92bb554
#
_entry.id   2a00ab6496e7524fc6a5c0b5f92bb554
#
_cell.length_a   1.000
_cell.length_b   1.000
_cell.length_c   1.000
_cell.angle_alpha   90.00
_cell.angle_beta   90.00
_cell.angle_gamma   90.00
#
_symmetry.space_group_name_H-M   'P 1'
#
loop_
_entity.id
_entity.type
_entity.pdbx_description
1 polymer ?
#
loop_
_entity_poly.entity_id
_entity_poly.type
_entity_poly.pdbx_seq_one_letter_code
_entity_poly.pdbx_strand_id
1 'polypeptide(L)'
;FIFCEGDDREATYFHFFNKIASQVNIQIVRIEDGKNSPMGLYNNAVYRLLKSKENPNPTYSISDIDEVWFIIDTDKWGNQINTLRENVSNHQNWFVGQSNPSFEVWLYYHFRDEKPQNPVDNWKEYLNTTVKGGFDNRKHPMYIETAITNAKNNYSTTDNIQDDVTTELFILGQKILPLLKPDIDLLLNQ
;
A
#
# COMPACT_ATOMS: atom_id res chain seq x y z
N PHE A 1 1.00 0.39 11.00
CA PHE A 1 2.01 1.35 10.49
C PHE A 1 2.23 1.10 9.02
N ILE A 2 2.26 2.17 8.21
CA ILE A 2 2.54 2.09 6.77
C ILE A 2 3.81 2.86 6.44
N PHE A 3 4.76 2.18 5.85
CA PHE A 3 5.99 2.74 5.29
C PHE A 3 5.88 2.64 3.77
N CYS A 4 5.83 3.75 3.07
CA CYS A 4 5.67 3.80 1.62
C CYS A 4 6.81 4.55 0.94
N GLU A 5 7.06 4.19 -0.32
CA GLU A 5 8.11 4.80 -1.15
C GLU A 5 7.75 6.24 -1.50
N GLY A 6 6.46 6.51 -1.79
CA GLY A 6 5.96 7.82 -2.17
C GLY A 6 5.48 8.66 -0.99
N ASP A 7 5.79 9.96 -1.02
CA ASP A 7 5.45 10.86 0.09
C ASP A 7 4.02 11.37 0.06
N ASP A 8 3.40 11.49 -1.12
CA ASP A 8 2.12 12.21 -1.27
C ASP A 8 0.93 11.30 -1.63
N ARG A 9 1.06 10.46 -2.65
CA ARG A 9 -0.10 9.75 -3.22
C ARG A 9 -0.57 8.62 -2.32
N GLU A 10 0.34 7.74 -1.91
CA GLU A 10 0.08 6.64 -1.01
C GLU A 10 -0.37 7.16 0.36
N ALA A 11 0.38 8.12 0.89
CA ALA A 11 0.05 8.74 2.18
C ALA A 11 -1.36 9.34 2.18
N THR A 12 -1.70 10.11 1.15
CA THR A 12 -3.02 10.76 1.03
C THR A 12 -4.15 9.73 0.87
N TYR A 13 -3.90 8.64 0.11
CA TYR A 13 -4.84 7.54 -0.05
C TYR A 13 -5.18 6.90 1.31
N PHE A 14 -4.17 6.51 2.08
CA PHE A 14 -4.38 5.86 3.36
C PHE A 14 -4.92 6.81 4.44
N HIS A 15 -4.59 8.10 4.38
CA HIS A 15 -5.17 9.10 5.29
C HIS A 15 -6.69 9.25 5.15
N PHE A 16 -7.27 8.89 4.02
CA PHE A 16 -8.72 8.87 3.84
C PHE A 16 -9.40 8.02 4.93
N PHE A 17 -8.88 6.83 5.21
CA PHE A 17 -9.50 5.90 6.15
C PHE A 17 -9.44 6.38 7.60
N ASN A 18 -8.39 7.10 7.99
CA ASN A 18 -8.32 7.72 9.32
C ASN A 18 -9.40 8.79 9.56
N LYS A 19 -9.97 9.34 8.48
CA LYS A 19 -11.00 10.38 8.58
C LYS A 19 -12.40 9.81 8.72
N ILE A 20 -12.62 8.60 8.26
CA ILE A 20 -13.96 8.00 8.19
C ILE A 20 -14.21 6.95 9.26
N ALA A 21 -13.19 6.30 9.78
CA ALA A 21 -13.35 5.20 10.72
C ALA A 21 -12.52 5.41 12.00
N SER A 22 -13.18 5.29 13.14
CA SER A 22 -12.52 5.38 14.46
C SER A 22 -11.83 4.09 14.91
N GLN A 23 -12.16 2.96 14.28
CA GLN A 23 -11.62 1.64 14.64
C GLN A 23 -10.27 1.32 13.97
N VAL A 24 -9.88 2.14 12.99
CA VAL A 24 -8.61 1.97 12.25
C VAL A 24 -7.75 3.19 12.49
N ASN A 25 -6.55 2.97 13.00
CA ASN A 25 -5.55 4.03 13.11
C ASN A 25 -4.36 3.69 12.19
N ILE A 26 -4.33 4.31 11.02
CA ILE A 26 -3.24 4.14 10.06
C ILE A 26 -2.19 5.21 10.31
N GLN A 27 -1.06 4.79 10.90
CA GLN A 27 0.09 5.65 11.08
C GLN A 27 0.99 5.55 9.85
N ILE A 28 0.97 6.60 9.02
CA ILE A 28 1.87 6.70 7.87
C ILE A 28 3.17 7.31 8.33
N VAL A 29 4.25 6.60 8.12
CA VAL A 29 5.58 7.03 8.53
C VAL A 29 6.30 7.66 7.35
N ARG A 30 6.43 8.98 7.37
CA ARG A 30 7.19 9.73 6.37
C ARG A 30 8.67 9.42 6.49
N ILE A 31 9.32 9.27 5.37
CA ILE A 31 10.73 8.93 5.24
C ILE A 31 11.45 10.10 4.64
N GLU A 32 12.66 10.36 5.12
CA GLU A 32 13.51 11.42 4.59
C GLU A 32 13.93 11.11 3.15
N ASP A 33 14.07 12.15 2.34
CA ASP A 33 14.52 12.06 0.95
C ASP A 33 15.77 11.18 0.80
N GLY A 34 15.73 10.29 -0.19
CA GLY A 34 16.83 9.37 -0.49
C GLY A 34 16.88 8.10 0.36
N LYS A 35 15.95 7.90 1.31
CA LYS A 35 15.85 6.68 2.13
C LYS A 35 14.59 5.85 1.83
N ASN A 36 13.97 6.08 0.69
CA ASN A 36 12.73 5.43 0.26
C ASN A 36 12.94 4.10 -0.50
N SER A 37 14.17 3.61 -0.60
CA SER A 37 14.43 2.26 -1.12
C SER A 37 13.82 1.19 -0.21
N PRO A 38 13.52 -0.04 -0.70
CA PRO A 38 12.96 -1.12 0.12
C PRO A 38 13.71 -1.35 1.43
N MET A 39 15.04 -1.40 1.38
CA MET A 39 15.86 -1.54 2.59
C MET A 39 15.92 -0.25 3.42
N GLY A 40 15.79 0.91 2.80
CA GLY A 40 15.65 2.19 3.51
C GLY A 40 14.37 2.24 4.34
N LEU A 41 13.24 1.79 3.76
CA LEU A 41 11.96 1.64 4.46
C LEU A 41 12.09 0.69 5.66
N TYR A 42 12.67 -0.50 5.43
CA TYR A 42 12.88 -1.48 6.49
C TYR A 42 13.72 -0.95 7.65
N ASN A 43 14.89 -0.37 7.34
CA ASN A 43 15.78 0.18 8.36
C ASN A 43 15.11 1.32 9.15
N ASN A 44 14.30 2.13 8.47
CA ASN A 44 13.52 3.19 9.11
C ASN A 44 12.46 2.61 10.07
N ALA A 45 11.76 1.55 9.66
CA ALA A 45 10.80 0.86 10.49
C ALA A 45 11.45 0.26 11.74
N VAL A 46 12.56 -0.47 11.57
CA VAL A 46 13.34 -1.02 12.69
C VAL A 46 13.73 0.08 13.66
N TYR A 47 14.31 1.17 13.16
CA TYR A 47 14.76 2.28 14.01
C TYR A 47 13.58 2.95 14.76
N ARG A 48 12.44 3.17 14.09
CA ARG A 48 11.32 3.91 14.69
C ARG A 48 10.41 3.08 15.58
N LEU A 49 10.39 1.75 15.39
CA LEU A 49 9.44 0.86 16.07
C LEU A 49 10.11 -0.06 17.10
N LEU A 50 11.36 -0.45 16.89
CA LEU A 50 11.99 -1.47 17.73
C LEU A 50 13.04 -0.86 18.66
N LYS A 51 13.03 -1.35 19.91
CA LYS A 51 14.08 -0.99 20.88
C LYS A 51 15.38 -1.71 20.56
N SER A 52 16.48 -0.96 20.62
CA SER A 52 17.82 -1.50 20.51
C SER A 52 18.75 -0.83 21.54
N LYS A 53 20.00 -1.29 21.61
CA LYS A 53 21.00 -0.63 22.46
C LYS A 53 21.30 0.80 22.01
N GLU A 54 21.28 1.01 20.69
CA GLU A 54 21.56 2.30 20.03
C GLU A 54 20.31 3.21 20.06
N ASN A 55 19.11 2.62 20.09
CA ASN A 55 17.83 3.34 20.15
C ASN A 55 16.91 2.74 21.22
N PRO A 56 17.13 3.06 22.51
CA PRO A 56 16.33 2.52 23.61
C PRO A 56 14.90 3.09 23.66
N ASN A 57 14.65 4.23 23.02
CA ASN A 57 13.38 4.94 22.97
C ASN A 57 12.95 5.16 21.52
N PRO A 58 12.35 4.17 20.85
CA PRO A 58 11.87 4.32 19.49
C PRO A 58 10.76 5.39 19.41
N THR A 59 10.59 5.96 18.23
CA THR A 59 9.63 7.06 17.99
C THR A 59 8.19 6.64 18.27
N TYR A 60 7.84 5.38 17.94
CA TYR A 60 6.51 4.84 18.13
C TYR A 60 6.55 3.62 19.03
N SER A 61 5.50 3.46 19.84
CA SER A 61 5.24 2.21 20.57
C SER A 61 4.46 1.27 19.65
N ILE A 62 4.93 0.03 19.52
CA ILE A 62 4.25 -1.02 18.77
C ILE A 62 3.81 -2.13 19.73
N SER A 63 2.63 -2.68 19.52
CA SER A 63 2.06 -3.81 20.25
C SER A 63 1.93 -5.06 19.37
N ASP A 64 1.62 -6.20 19.98
CA ASP A 64 1.50 -7.49 19.27
C ASP A 64 0.31 -7.56 18.31
N ILE A 65 -0.65 -6.63 18.43
CA ILE A 65 -1.80 -6.54 17.51
C ILE A 65 -1.57 -5.56 16.35
N ASP A 66 -0.51 -4.74 16.43
CA ASP A 66 -0.19 -3.80 15.37
C ASP A 66 0.46 -4.51 14.19
N GLU A 67 0.13 -4.06 12.99
CA GLU A 67 0.74 -4.52 11.75
C GLU A 67 1.65 -3.45 11.14
N VAL A 68 2.72 -3.90 10.50
CA VAL A 68 3.65 -3.04 9.75
C VAL A 68 3.60 -3.45 8.28
N TRP A 69 3.33 -2.48 7.42
CA TRP A 69 3.22 -2.67 5.99
C TRP A 69 4.22 -1.82 5.23
N PHE A 70 4.95 -2.47 4.33
CA PHE A 70 5.86 -1.82 3.40
C PHE A 70 5.20 -1.77 2.02
N ILE A 71 4.81 -0.58 1.59
CA ILE A 71 4.15 -0.37 0.30
C ILE A 71 5.22 0.08 -0.69
N ILE A 72 5.45 -0.75 -1.71
CA ILE A 72 6.56 -0.58 -2.65
C ILE A 72 6.12 -0.77 -4.09
N ASP A 73 6.80 -0.05 -4.97
CA ASP A 73 6.69 -0.19 -6.41
C ASP A 73 7.77 -1.16 -6.92
N THR A 74 7.50 -1.86 -8.03
CA THR A 74 8.47 -2.82 -8.59
C THR A 74 9.55 -2.13 -9.42
N ASP A 75 9.27 -0.97 -10.00
CA ASP A 75 9.93 -0.37 -11.15
C ASP A 75 11.46 -0.21 -11.08
N LYS A 76 12.05 -0.02 -9.87
CA LYS A 76 13.47 0.36 -9.73
C LYS A 76 14.31 -0.62 -8.90
N TRP A 77 13.67 -1.54 -8.17
CA TRP A 77 14.34 -2.12 -7.01
C TRP A 77 14.85 -3.54 -7.19
N GLY A 78 14.38 -4.27 -8.21
CA GLY A 78 14.88 -5.61 -8.53
C GLY A 78 15.06 -6.52 -7.29
N ASN A 79 16.27 -7.02 -7.08
CA ASN A 79 16.58 -7.91 -5.97
C ASN A 79 16.41 -7.30 -4.57
N GLN A 80 16.34 -5.97 -4.43
CA GLN A 80 16.15 -5.35 -3.13
C GLN A 80 14.77 -5.69 -2.53
N ILE A 81 13.77 -5.96 -3.36
CA ILE A 81 12.45 -6.38 -2.92
C ILE A 81 12.52 -7.76 -2.26
N ASN A 82 13.28 -8.69 -2.84
CA ASN A 82 13.49 -10.02 -2.24
C ASN A 82 14.20 -9.90 -0.88
N THR A 83 15.23 -9.08 -0.79
CA THR A 83 15.92 -8.81 0.48
C THR A 83 14.97 -8.19 1.51
N LEU A 84 14.08 -7.28 1.11
CA LEU A 84 13.06 -6.75 2.00
C LEU A 84 12.14 -7.86 2.50
N ARG A 85 11.62 -8.73 1.61
CA ARG A 85 10.73 -9.84 1.99
C ARG A 85 11.41 -10.81 2.97
N GLU A 86 12.67 -11.15 2.75
CA GLU A 86 13.46 -11.98 3.66
C GLU A 86 13.56 -11.36 5.04
N ASN A 87 13.86 -10.06 5.13
CA ASN A 87 13.95 -9.37 6.41
C ASN A 87 12.59 -9.25 7.11
N VAL A 88 11.55 -8.92 6.37
CA VAL A 88 10.16 -8.80 6.87
C VAL A 88 9.66 -10.13 7.42
N SER A 89 10.04 -11.27 6.83
CA SER A 89 9.64 -12.61 7.29
C SER A 89 10.13 -12.97 8.70
N ASN A 90 11.12 -12.26 9.23
CA ASN A 90 11.58 -12.43 10.60
C ASN A 90 10.66 -11.77 11.65
N HIS A 91 9.62 -11.04 11.22
CA HIS A 91 8.67 -10.34 12.09
C HIS A 91 7.25 -10.88 11.85
N GLN A 92 6.56 -11.28 12.92
CA GLN A 92 5.26 -11.95 12.82
C GLN A 92 4.17 -11.11 12.13
N ASN A 93 4.11 -9.80 12.39
CA ASN A 93 3.04 -8.91 11.90
C ASN A 93 3.57 -7.85 10.92
N TRP A 94 4.64 -8.18 10.20
CA TRP A 94 5.21 -7.31 9.17
C TRP A 94 4.92 -7.89 7.79
N PHE A 95 4.56 -7.03 6.83
CA PHE A 95 4.07 -7.43 5.52
C PHE A 95 4.63 -6.52 4.43
N VAL A 96 4.70 -7.05 3.22
CA VAL A 96 5.01 -6.27 2.01
C VAL A 96 3.76 -6.22 1.14
N GLY A 97 3.42 -5.03 0.67
CA GLY A 97 2.39 -4.79 -0.34
C GLY A 97 3.06 -4.21 -1.58
N GLN A 98 3.41 -5.07 -2.53
CA GLN A 98 4.06 -4.69 -3.77
C GLN A 98 3.04 -4.39 -4.85
N SER A 99 3.30 -3.36 -5.66
CA SER A 99 2.57 -3.07 -6.90
C SER A 99 3.51 -3.14 -8.10
N ASN A 100 3.08 -3.77 -9.18
CA ASN A 100 3.86 -3.90 -10.40
C ASN A 100 3.12 -3.30 -11.61
N PRO A 101 3.63 -2.23 -12.22
CA PRO A 101 4.91 -1.56 -11.90
C PRO A 101 4.82 -0.59 -10.72
N SER A 102 3.66 0.00 -10.39
CA SER A 102 3.55 1.09 -9.43
C SER A 102 2.22 1.10 -8.69
N PHE A 103 2.11 1.93 -7.63
CA PHE A 103 0.91 2.12 -6.82
C PHE A 103 -0.33 2.52 -7.62
N GLU A 104 -0.15 3.16 -8.78
CA GLU A 104 -1.24 3.50 -9.68
C GLU A 104 -2.03 2.28 -10.16
N VAL A 105 -1.43 1.09 -10.21
CA VAL A 105 -2.14 -0.16 -10.52
C VAL A 105 -3.21 -0.46 -9.48
N TRP A 106 -2.93 -0.22 -8.19
CA TRP A 106 -3.93 -0.32 -7.13
C TRP A 106 -5.07 0.68 -7.33
N LEU A 107 -4.75 1.94 -7.63
CA LEU A 107 -5.75 2.98 -7.88
C LEU A 107 -6.60 2.69 -9.12
N TYR A 108 -6.02 2.09 -10.15
CA TYR A 108 -6.69 1.66 -11.37
C TYR A 108 -7.79 0.63 -11.08
N TYR A 109 -7.53 -0.36 -10.23
CA TYR A 109 -8.49 -1.40 -9.89
C TYR A 109 -9.69 -0.92 -9.05
N HIS A 110 -9.73 0.32 -8.60
CA HIS A 110 -10.95 0.93 -8.05
C HIS A 110 -12.04 1.13 -9.12
N PHE A 111 -11.67 1.13 -10.40
CA PHE A 111 -12.58 1.47 -11.51
C PHE A 111 -12.55 0.49 -12.67
N ARG A 112 -11.65 -0.46 -12.66
CA ARG A 112 -11.45 -1.42 -13.76
C ARG A 112 -11.26 -2.82 -13.20
N ASP A 113 -11.93 -3.77 -13.83
CA ASP A 113 -11.95 -5.18 -13.47
C ASP A 113 -11.02 -6.05 -14.34
N GLU A 114 -10.43 -5.47 -15.38
CA GLU A 114 -9.50 -6.15 -16.28
C GLU A 114 -8.20 -5.37 -16.42
N LYS A 115 -7.12 -6.07 -16.77
CA LYS A 115 -5.84 -5.43 -17.15
C LYS A 115 -6.00 -4.60 -18.42
N PRO A 116 -5.21 -3.53 -18.62
CA PRO A 116 -5.18 -2.80 -19.89
C PRO A 116 -4.86 -3.73 -21.06
N GLN A 117 -5.52 -3.51 -22.20
CA GLN A 117 -5.28 -4.31 -23.43
C GLN A 117 -3.90 -4.07 -24.05
N ASN A 118 -3.31 -2.90 -23.80
CA ASN A 118 -2.00 -2.51 -24.30
C ASN A 118 -1.08 -2.16 -23.13
N PRO A 119 0.25 -2.31 -23.27
CA PRO A 119 1.22 -1.84 -22.28
C PRO A 119 1.02 -0.35 -21.96
N VAL A 120 1.22 0.00 -20.70
CA VAL A 120 1.05 1.36 -20.18
C VAL A 120 2.42 1.91 -19.79
N ASP A 121 2.93 2.90 -20.57
CA ASP A 121 4.23 3.52 -20.33
C ASP A 121 4.19 4.53 -19.17
N ASN A 122 3.08 5.24 -19.01
CA ASN A 122 2.91 6.25 -17.96
C ASN A 122 1.60 6.03 -17.18
N TRP A 123 1.69 5.33 -16.08
CA TRP A 123 0.54 4.98 -15.25
C TRP A 123 -0.17 6.19 -14.65
N LYS A 124 0.53 7.27 -14.30
CA LYS A 124 -0.08 8.51 -13.78
C LYS A 124 -1.00 9.14 -14.82
N GLU A 125 -0.53 9.24 -16.06
CA GLU A 125 -1.30 9.80 -17.16
C GLU A 125 -2.45 8.88 -17.55
N TYR A 126 -2.19 7.58 -17.65
CA TYR A 126 -3.20 6.57 -17.99
C TYR A 126 -4.35 6.56 -16.96
N LEU A 127 -4.05 6.64 -15.68
CA LEU A 127 -5.06 6.72 -14.63
C LEU A 127 -5.93 7.98 -14.78
N ASN A 128 -5.36 9.12 -15.14
CA ASN A 128 -6.10 10.35 -15.37
C ASN A 128 -7.05 10.27 -16.58
N THR A 129 -6.70 9.49 -17.62
CA THR A 129 -7.60 9.24 -18.76
C THR A 129 -8.66 8.19 -18.43
N THR A 130 -8.33 7.21 -17.60
CA THR A 130 -9.21 6.10 -17.24
C THR A 130 -10.30 6.53 -16.25
N VAL A 131 -9.98 7.44 -15.34
CA VAL A 131 -10.89 7.98 -14.32
C VAL A 131 -11.20 9.43 -14.69
N LYS A 132 -12.45 9.73 -15.04
CA LYS A 132 -12.86 11.09 -15.41
C LYS A 132 -12.53 12.09 -14.30
N GLY A 133 -11.62 13.01 -14.57
CA GLY A 133 -11.13 14.00 -13.59
C GLY A 133 -9.98 13.51 -12.71
N GLY A 134 -9.40 12.34 -13.02
CA GLY A 134 -8.32 11.73 -12.27
C GLY A 134 -8.77 11.03 -10.98
N PHE A 135 -7.84 10.36 -10.31
CA PHE A 135 -8.11 9.72 -9.03
C PHE A 135 -8.12 10.78 -7.90
N ASP A 136 -9.27 10.95 -7.24
CA ASP A 136 -9.43 11.85 -6.09
C ASP A 136 -9.28 11.10 -4.77
N ASN A 137 -8.15 11.28 -4.10
CA ASN A 137 -7.84 10.64 -2.81
C ASN A 137 -8.78 11.04 -1.65
N ARG A 138 -9.65 12.03 -1.84
CA ARG A 138 -10.62 12.47 -0.81
C ARG A 138 -11.94 11.71 -0.88
N LYS A 139 -12.19 10.95 -1.95
CA LYS A 139 -13.46 10.24 -2.14
C LYS A 139 -13.29 8.85 -2.79
N HIS A 140 -12.39 8.66 -3.74
CA HIS A 140 -12.29 7.40 -4.46
C HIS A 140 -11.79 6.21 -3.60
N PRO A 141 -11.02 6.40 -2.50
CA PRO A 141 -10.69 5.27 -1.61
C PRO A 141 -11.92 4.57 -1.01
N MET A 142 -13.11 5.21 -1.00
CA MET A 142 -14.36 4.54 -0.58
C MET A 142 -14.70 3.32 -1.43
N TYR A 143 -14.20 3.22 -2.67
CA TYR A 143 -14.40 2.07 -3.55
C TYR A 143 -13.37 0.94 -3.32
N ILE A 144 -12.76 0.89 -2.13
CA ILE A 144 -11.74 -0.12 -1.79
C ILE A 144 -12.24 -1.57 -1.95
N GLU A 145 -13.51 -1.85 -1.71
CA GLU A 145 -14.09 -3.19 -1.88
C GLU A 145 -14.02 -3.63 -3.35
N THR A 146 -14.31 -2.72 -4.28
CA THR A 146 -14.14 -2.95 -5.72
C THR A 146 -12.68 -3.20 -6.07
N ALA A 147 -11.78 -2.36 -5.55
CA ALA A 147 -10.36 -2.51 -5.80
C ALA A 147 -9.80 -3.85 -5.30
N ILE A 148 -10.23 -4.30 -4.12
CA ILE A 148 -9.85 -5.61 -3.56
C ILE A 148 -10.27 -6.74 -4.52
N THR A 149 -11.52 -6.71 -4.96
CA THR A 149 -12.07 -7.75 -5.85
C THR A 149 -11.33 -7.78 -7.17
N ASN A 150 -11.17 -6.63 -7.81
CA ASN A 150 -10.55 -6.50 -9.13
C ASN A 150 -9.05 -6.85 -9.08
N ALA A 151 -8.31 -6.31 -8.11
CA ALA A 151 -6.89 -6.61 -7.96
C ALA A 151 -6.65 -8.10 -7.68
N LYS A 152 -7.44 -8.72 -6.79
CA LYS A 152 -7.35 -10.15 -6.48
C LYS A 152 -7.60 -11.03 -7.71
N ASN A 153 -8.63 -10.70 -8.51
CA ASN A 153 -8.98 -11.47 -9.71
C ASN A 153 -7.90 -11.39 -10.80
N ASN A 154 -7.13 -10.30 -10.84
CA ASN A 154 -6.07 -10.08 -11.82
C ASN A 154 -4.66 -10.40 -11.28
N TYR A 155 -4.54 -10.81 -10.00
CA TYR A 155 -3.25 -11.11 -9.40
C TYR A 155 -2.71 -12.45 -9.91
N SER A 156 -1.47 -12.44 -10.38
CA SER A 156 -0.75 -13.64 -10.81
C SER A 156 0.75 -13.48 -10.57
N THR A 157 1.45 -14.60 -10.52
CA THR A 157 2.91 -14.68 -10.43
C THR A 157 3.43 -15.71 -11.40
N THR A 158 4.59 -15.44 -12.00
CA THR A 158 5.35 -16.38 -12.83
C THR A 158 6.69 -16.61 -12.16
N ASP A 159 7.06 -17.88 -11.90
CA ASP A 159 8.30 -18.25 -11.20
C ASP A 159 8.51 -17.54 -9.85
N ASN A 160 7.43 -17.33 -9.10
CA ASN A 160 7.39 -16.57 -7.85
C ASN A 160 7.70 -15.06 -8.01
N ILE A 161 7.72 -14.55 -9.22
CA ILE A 161 7.84 -13.11 -9.51
C ILE A 161 6.43 -12.58 -9.83
N GLN A 162 6.11 -11.46 -9.26
CA GLN A 162 4.83 -10.78 -9.48
C GLN A 162 4.70 -10.33 -10.94
N ASP A 163 3.63 -10.75 -11.61
CA ASP A 163 3.37 -10.39 -13.00
C ASP A 163 3.02 -8.90 -13.16
N ASP A 164 3.17 -8.41 -14.39
CA ASP A 164 2.84 -7.03 -14.71
C ASP A 164 1.36 -6.71 -14.51
N VAL A 165 1.08 -5.47 -14.15
CA VAL A 165 -0.26 -4.96 -13.83
C VAL A 165 -0.94 -5.78 -12.73
N THR A 166 -0.22 -6.02 -11.64
CA THR A 166 -0.73 -6.68 -10.43
C THR A 166 -0.34 -5.91 -9.18
N THR A 167 -1.06 -6.13 -8.09
CA THR A 167 -0.77 -5.50 -6.80
C THR A 167 -1.18 -6.42 -5.66
N GLU A 168 -0.37 -6.48 -4.60
CA GLU A 168 -0.69 -7.21 -3.36
C GLU A 168 -1.50 -6.37 -2.37
N LEU A 169 -1.78 -5.11 -2.68
CA LEU A 169 -2.53 -4.23 -1.78
C LEU A 169 -3.94 -4.70 -1.47
N PHE A 170 -4.50 -5.62 -2.28
CA PHE A 170 -5.75 -6.27 -1.93
C PHE A 170 -5.66 -7.06 -0.62
N ILE A 171 -4.48 -7.56 -0.23
CA ILE A 171 -4.28 -8.29 1.03
C ILE A 171 -4.46 -7.34 2.22
N LEU A 172 -3.82 -6.16 2.19
CA LEU A 172 -4.03 -5.11 3.18
C LEU A 172 -5.51 -4.66 3.18
N GLY A 173 -6.06 -4.42 1.98
CA GLY A 173 -7.45 -4.04 1.80
C GLY A 173 -8.41 -5.03 2.47
N GLN A 174 -8.24 -6.34 2.26
CA GLN A 174 -9.05 -7.38 2.88
C GLN A 174 -8.99 -7.38 4.42
N LYS A 175 -7.86 -7.00 5.01
CA LYS A 175 -7.71 -6.91 6.47
C LYS A 175 -8.42 -5.70 7.05
N ILE A 176 -8.34 -4.54 6.39
CA ILE A 176 -8.92 -3.30 6.91
C ILE A 176 -10.40 -3.13 6.54
N LEU A 177 -10.86 -3.70 5.42
CA LEU A 177 -12.23 -3.52 4.93
C LEU A 177 -13.31 -3.87 5.97
N PRO A 178 -13.24 -4.98 6.72
CA PRO A 178 -14.25 -5.29 7.74
C PRO A 178 -14.42 -4.20 8.81
N LEU A 179 -13.34 -3.49 9.12
CA LEU A 179 -13.31 -2.40 10.09
C LEU A 179 -13.80 -1.06 9.51
N LEU A 180 -13.74 -0.91 8.19
CA LEU A 180 -14.11 0.31 7.46
C LEU A 180 -15.53 0.23 6.88
N LYS A 181 -16.04 -0.98 6.64
CA LYS A 181 -17.27 -1.24 5.88
C LYS A 181 -18.48 -0.46 6.38
N PRO A 182 -18.78 -0.40 7.69
CA PRO A 182 -19.93 0.36 8.18
C PRO A 182 -19.88 1.85 7.81
N ASP A 183 -18.69 2.46 7.92
CA ASP A 183 -18.50 3.88 7.65
C ASP A 183 -18.51 4.17 6.13
N ILE A 184 -17.93 3.27 5.33
CA ILE A 184 -17.96 3.35 3.86
C ILE A 184 -19.40 3.24 3.34
N ASP A 185 -20.19 2.28 3.84
CA ASP A 185 -21.57 2.09 3.41
C ASP A 185 -22.43 3.33 3.74
N LEU A 186 -22.18 4.01 4.86
CA LEU A 186 -22.83 5.28 5.18
C LEU A 186 -22.48 6.39 4.17
N LEU A 187 -21.23 6.45 3.71
CA LEU A 187 -20.80 7.45 2.72
C LEU A 187 -21.36 7.17 1.32
N LEU A 188 -21.48 5.90 0.94
CA LEU A 188 -22.00 5.52 -0.38
C LEU A 188 -23.52 5.70 -0.52
N ASN A 189 -24.27 5.80 0.61
CA ASN A 189 -25.71 5.96 0.66
C ASN A 189 -26.14 7.43 0.84
N GLN A 190 -25.21 8.39 0.86
CA GLN A 190 -25.47 9.83 0.89
C GLN A 190 -25.51 10.43 -0.51
#